data_22958fe1f563d08b7ee30dfd48549417
#
_entry.id   22958fe1f563d08b7ee30dfd48549417
#
_cell.length_a   1.000
_cell.length_b   1.000
_cell.length_c   1.000
_cell.angle_alpha   90.00
_cell.angle_beta   90.00
_cell.angle_gamma   90.00
#
_symmetry.space_group_name_H-M   'P 1'
#
loop_
_entity.id
_entity.type
_entity.pdbx_description
1 polymer ?
#
loop_
_entity_poly.entity_id
_entity_poly.type
_entity_poly.pdbx_seq_one_letter_code
_entity_poly.pdbx_strand_id
1 'polypeptide(L)'
;MGLVAELLLLRYLLQGSETAGKALEILPLFREWPLKGIPLFRLAARRSLFFMDNRRLFQTVVVRRFLLGSFPWMVAAVALLSVAQSADFAERRQRAANEFHDGILLLHASSELNASADGFHQDPYFYYFTGLENTVGALLAIDGKSNESWLFLPSHPPFLRSGLQPEVKAGPDAEKNLALKHVVDWDELKGFFASHSAEKVSLYFASGSFQFAELPGNLLNTKSPEGPAWLQLILQKWPAFEGKEAGDRIQDLMAVQSVEEIAALRSAAKSTVAALMAGIGAVKPGSSQRSVESVVEDACWRAGAHGSSFWPWAMGGDNAVFPHPFTSFGRYDHLNSILRPGDLVRLDVGCEWDHYQGDLGRTVPVSAHFDPDQRELWTIFVAAYQAGAKVLRAGVTIDQVFDAWRKELVNHRRSATSSLAQRAIESWSHRSQVPYWQVHTSNLATGTPVGPLRAGTTINFEPIASIDGQGFFLEDMYLITVTGAELLTPGVPYSAEAIEAAMGK
;
A
#
# COMPACT_ATOMS: atom_id res chain seq x y z
N MET A 1 -3.04 18.74 13.22
CA MET A 1 -1.62 19.08 13.05
C MET A 1 -0.85 19.20 14.36
N GLY A 2 -1.40 19.70 15.48
CA GLY A 2 -0.72 19.73 16.79
C GLY A 2 -0.44 18.32 17.34
N LEU A 3 -1.39 17.44 17.31
CA LEU A 3 -1.30 16.08 17.87
C LEU A 3 -0.27 15.20 17.17
N VAL A 4 -0.18 15.32 15.83
CA VAL A 4 0.76 14.53 15.00
C VAL A 4 2.21 15.00 15.23
N ALA A 5 2.44 16.30 15.34
CA ALA A 5 3.77 16.83 15.68
C ALA A 5 4.22 16.43 17.09
N GLU A 6 3.28 16.33 18.04
CA GLU A 6 3.55 15.86 19.41
C GLU A 6 3.85 14.36 19.44
N LEU A 7 3.15 13.54 18.64
CA LEU A 7 3.38 12.10 18.53
C LEU A 7 4.71 11.77 17.83
N LEU A 8 5.09 12.53 16.80
CA LEU A 8 6.39 12.39 16.13
C LEU A 8 7.55 12.78 17.06
N LEU A 9 7.40 13.84 17.86
CA LEU A 9 8.37 14.21 18.86
C LEU A 9 8.50 13.13 19.95
N LEU A 10 7.41 12.48 20.31
CA LEU A 10 7.38 11.40 21.30
C LEU A 10 8.08 10.14 20.74
N ARG A 11 7.80 9.77 19.49
CA ARG A 11 8.48 8.65 18.81
C ARG A 11 10.00 8.88 18.77
N TYR A 12 10.42 10.11 18.48
CA TYR A 12 11.84 10.51 18.47
C TYR A 12 12.50 10.46 19.88
N LEU A 13 11.78 10.85 20.95
CA LEU A 13 12.29 10.86 22.34
C LEU A 13 12.34 9.46 22.97
N LEU A 14 11.52 8.52 22.50
CA LEU A 14 11.48 7.15 23.03
C LEU A 14 12.53 6.23 22.40
N GLN A 15 13.17 6.62 21.29
CA GLN A 15 14.15 5.80 20.57
C GLN A 15 15.58 5.82 21.14
N GLY A 16 15.90 6.55 22.22
CA GLY A 16 17.21 6.44 22.85
C GLY A 16 17.52 7.49 23.94
N SER A 17 18.13 7.04 25.01
CA SER A 17 18.48 7.86 26.19
C SER A 17 19.58 8.91 25.96
N GLU A 18 20.26 8.93 24.83
CA GLU A 18 21.29 9.94 24.48
C GLU A 18 20.73 11.22 23.84
N THR A 19 19.45 11.26 23.49
CA THR A 19 18.85 12.34 22.70
C THR A 19 18.21 13.45 23.53
N ALA A 20 18.11 13.30 24.84
CA ALA A 20 17.56 14.35 25.74
C ALA A 20 18.34 15.68 25.69
N GLY A 21 19.65 15.61 25.42
CA GLY A 21 20.50 16.79 25.26
C GLY A 21 20.23 17.57 23.95
N LYS A 22 19.91 16.86 22.88
CA LYS A 22 19.64 17.46 21.56
C LYS A 22 18.23 18.04 21.42
N ALA A 23 17.26 17.52 22.17
CA ALA A 23 15.90 18.07 22.19
C ALA A 23 15.84 19.51 22.72
N LEU A 24 16.78 19.90 23.56
CA LEU A 24 16.91 21.28 24.07
C LEU A 24 17.46 22.27 23.02
N GLU A 25 18.18 21.80 22.01
CA GLU A 25 18.71 22.64 20.92
C GLU A 25 17.64 22.95 19.86
N ILE A 26 16.58 22.17 19.75
CA ILE A 26 15.50 22.32 18.77
C ILE A 26 14.41 23.29 19.25
N LEU A 27 14.30 23.53 20.55
CA LEU A 27 13.33 24.47 21.14
C LEU A 27 13.34 25.90 20.59
N PRO A 28 14.47 26.48 20.14
CA PRO A 28 14.50 27.80 19.52
C PRO A 28 13.79 27.89 18.17
N LEU A 29 13.66 26.79 17.45
CA LEU A 29 13.02 26.75 16.11
C LEU A 29 11.50 26.91 16.17
N PHE A 30 10.90 26.73 17.35
CA PHE A 30 9.45 26.91 17.57
C PHE A 30 9.04 28.29 18.07
N ARG A 31 9.96 29.26 18.08
CA ARG A 31 9.76 30.60 18.63
C ARG A 31 8.78 31.48 17.85
N GLU A 32 8.47 31.12 16.62
CA GLU A 32 7.61 31.93 15.72
C GLU A 32 6.26 31.30 15.36
N TRP A 33 5.84 30.25 16.06
CA TRP A 33 4.53 29.63 15.78
C TRP A 33 3.39 30.42 16.45
N PRO A 34 2.35 30.81 15.68
CA PRO A 34 1.25 31.60 16.22
C PRO A 34 0.32 30.74 17.09
N LEU A 35 0.52 30.74 18.39
CA LEU A 35 -0.37 30.13 19.39
C LEU A 35 -1.65 30.96 19.63
N LYS A 36 -2.26 31.47 18.56
CA LYS A 36 -3.53 32.21 18.65
C LYS A 36 -4.70 31.26 18.44
N GLY A 37 -5.23 30.72 19.54
CA GLY A 37 -6.50 29.98 19.46
C GLY A 37 -6.84 29.02 20.59
N ILE A 38 -6.02 28.88 21.63
CA ILE A 38 -6.33 27.95 22.73
C ILE A 38 -6.90 28.73 23.94
N PRO A 39 -8.17 28.47 24.36
CA PRO A 39 -8.84 29.22 25.44
C PRO A 39 -8.11 29.22 26.79
N LEU A 40 -7.28 28.23 27.09
CA LEU A 40 -6.56 28.09 28.35
C LEU A 40 -5.42 29.12 28.56
N PHE A 41 -4.91 29.74 27.49
CA PHE A 41 -3.85 30.74 27.57
C PHE A 41 -4.35 32.12 28.05
N ARG A 42 -5.65 32.40 27.90
CA ARG A 42 -6.22 33.69 28.33
C ARG A 42 -6.37 33.81 29.88
N LEU A 43 -6.39 32.70 30.60
CA LEU A 43 -6.54 32.74 32.08
C LEU A 43 -5.21 32.94 32.81
N ALA A 44 -4.11 32.50 32.22
CA ALA A 44 -2.76 32.67 32.83
C ALA A 44 -2.18 34.08 32.67
N ALA A 45 -2.53 34.78 31.59
CA ALA A 45 -2.01 36.10 31.26
C ALA A 45 -2.61 37.25 32.07
N ARG A 46 -3.76 37.05 32.75
CA ARG A 46 -4.47 38.11 33.52
C ARG A 46 -4.10 38.19 35.02
N ARG A 47 -3.26 37.30 35.55
CA ARG A 47 -2.87 37.30 37.00
C ARG A 47 -1.38 37.51 37.29
N SER A 48 -0.57 37.88 36.32
CA SER A 48 0.88 38.06 36.56
C SER A 48 1.36 39.43 36.06
N LEU A 49 0.79 40.48 36.63
CA LEU A 49 1.40 41.82 36.62
C LEU A 49 1.67 42.17 38.09
N PHE A 50 2.74 41.61 38.67
CA PHE A 50 3.50 42.22 39.75
C PHE A 50 4.80 41.40 40.02
N PHE A 51 5.94 42.05 39.81
CA PHE A 51 7.31 41.82 40.33
C PHE A 51 8.20 40.67 39.82
N MET A 52 9.28 41.12 39.21
CA MET A 52 10.70 40.71 39.28
C MET A 52 11.18 39.41 38.67
N ASP A 53 12.09 39.59 37.71
CA ASP A 53 13.35 38.89 37.41
C ASP A 53 13.48 37.41 37.87
N ASN A 54 12.77 36.52 37.15
CA ASN A 54 13.00 35.08 37.25
C ASN A 54 12.53 34.34 36.00
N ARG A 55 12.95 34.78 34.79
CA ARG A 55 12.64 34.07 33.52
C ARG A 55 13.10 32.61 33.54
N ARG A 56 14.19 32.30 34.24
CA ARG A 56 14.69 30.91 34.33
C ARG A 56 13.84 30.00 35.22
N LEU A 57 13.31 30.52 36.33
CA LEU A 57 12.47 29.72 37.22
C LEU A 57 11.07 29.45 36.60
N PHE A 58 10.51 30.43 35.92
CA PHE A 58 9.19 30.32 35.33
C PHE A 58 9.20 29.32 34.16
N GLN A 59 10.22 29.33 33.28
CA GLN A 59 10.40 28.36 32.22
C GLN A 59 10.60 26.94 32.78
N THR A 60 11.39 26.76 33.81
CA THR A 60 11.67 25.44 34.39
C THR A 60 10.45 24.84 35.12
N VAL A 61 9.66 25.65 35.81
CA VAL A 61 8.49 25.18 36.56
C VAL A 61 7.29 24.90 35.66
N VAL A 62 7.04 25.76 34.65
CA VAL A 62 5.93 25.55 33.73
C VAL A 62 6.18 24.35 32.78
N VAL A 63 7.40 24.23 32.25
CA VAL A 63 7.78 23.07 31.41
C VAL A 63 7.80 21.78 32.24
N ARG A 64 8.31 21.81 33.48
CA ARG A 64 8.28 20.62 34.36
C ARG A 64 6.87 20.22 34.79
N ARG A 65 5.96 21.17 35.07
CA ARG A 65 4.57 20.83 35.39
C ARG A 65 3.78 20.35 34.17
N PHE A 66 4.06 20.90 32.99
CA PHE A 66 3.42 20.45 31.74
C PHE A 66 3.91 19.05 31.31
N LEU A 67 5.22 18.82 31.39
CA LEU A 67 5.80 17.50 31.10
C LEU A 67 5.40 16.43 32.14
N LEU A 68 5.36 16.76 33.43
CA LEU A 68 4.97 15.83 34.48
C LEU A 68 3.46 15.58 34.55
N GLY A 69 2.62 16.54 34.10
CA GLY A 69 1.17 16.39 34.08
C GLY A 69 0.62 15.69 32.83
N SER A 70 1.27 15.81 31.68
CA SER A 70 0.86 15.19 30.44
C SER A 70 1.53 13.83 30.13
N PHE A 71 2.71 13.60 30.71
CA PHE A 71 3.49 12.38 30.52
C PHE A 71 2.72 11.07 30.84
N PRO A 72 1.99 10.96 31.99
CA PRO A 72 1.21 9.75 32.28
C PRO A 72 0.09 9.49 31.27
N TRP A 73 -0.57 10.56 30.77
CA TRP A 73 -1.64 10.45 29.78
C TRP A 73 -1.10 10.07 28.40
N MET A 74 0.10 10.54 28.05
CA MET A 74 0.75 10.17 26.80
C MET A 74 1.23 8.72 26.81
N VAL A 75 1.81 8.27 27.92
CA VAL A 75 2.19 6.85 28.11
C VAL A 75 0.94 5.95 28.07
N ALA A 76 -0.15 6.38 28.71
CA ALA A 76 -1.42 5.65 28.67
C ALA A 76 -2.02 5.62 27.27
N ALA A 77 -1.95 6.70 26.49
CA ALA A 77 -2.43 6.74 25.12
C ALA A 77 -1.62 5.83 24.19
N VAL A 78 -0.29 5.83 24.31
CA VAL A 78 0.59 4.92 23.54
C VAL A 78 0.33 3.46 23.93
N ALA A 79 0.18 3.17 25.22
CA ALA A 79 -0.16 1.82 25.68
C ALA A 79 -1.55 1.36 25.18
N LEU A 80 -2.54 2.26 25.14
CA LEU A 80 -3.86 1.96 24.61
C LEU A 80 -3.84 1.71 23.10
N LEU A 81 -3.05 2.48 22.34
CA LEU A 81 -2.88 2.28 20.90
C LEU A 81 -2.20 0.94 20.60
N SER A 82 -1.15 0.58 21.35
CA SER A 82 -0.47 -0.71 21.16
C SER A 82 -1.36 -1.90 21.52
N VAL A 83 -2.20 -1.78 22.52
CA VAL A 83 -3.19 -2.84 22.89
C VAL A 83 -4.29 -2.95 21.83
N ALA A 84 -4.77 -1.83 21.30
CA ALA A 84 -5.77 -1.83 20.23
C ALA A 84 -5.21 -2.49 18.96
N GLN A 85 -3.99 -2.18 18.57
CA GLN A 85 -3.32 -2.75 17.41
C GLN A 85 -3.07 -4.27 17.56
N SER A 86 -2.60 -4.71 18.72
CA SER A 86 -2.43 -6.15 18.99
C SER A 86 -3.74 -6.93 18.96
N ALA A 87 -4.85 -6.30 19.38
CA ALA A 87 -6.20 -6.90 19.32
C ALA A 87 -6.67 -7.09 17.87
N ASP A 88 -6.40 -6.14 16.97
CA ASP A 88 -6.73 -6.25 15.54
C ASP A 88 -6.00 -7.44 14.88
N PHE A 89 -4.69 -7.58 15.10
CA PHE A 89 -3.94 -8.73 14.59
C PHE A 89 -4.44 -10.07 15.16
N ALA A 90 -4.85 -10.11 16.43
CA ALA A 90 -5.44 -11.31 17.03
C ALA A 90 -6.78 -11.67 16.37
N GLU A 91 -7.64 -10.68 16.09
CA GLU A 91 -8.90 -10.88 15.37
C GLU A 91 -8.67 -11.38 13.94
N ARG A 92 -7.67 -10.85 13.23
CA ARG A 92 -7.29 -11.32 11.88
C ARG A 92 -6.88 -12.80 11.92
N ARG A 93 -6.04 -13.20 12.89
CA ARG A 93 -5.65 -14.61 13.08
C ARG A 93 -6.84 -15.51 13.44
N GLN A 94 -7.77 -15.00 14.25
CA GLN A 94 -9.01 -15.73 14.56
C GLN A 94 -9.87 -15.96 13.32
N ARG A 95 -10.02 -14.95 12.45
CA ARG A 95 -10.72 -15.09 11.16
C ARG A 95 -10.03 -16.12 10.27
N ALA A 96 -8.69 -16.10 10.21
CA ALA A 96 -7.92 -17.09 9.47
C ALA A 96 -8.09 -18.51 10.02
N ALA A 97 -8.05 -18.69 11.35
CA ALA A 97 -8.29 -20.00 11.97
C ALA A 97 -9.68 -20.55 11.61
N ASN A 98 -10.70 -19.70 11.60
CA ASN A 98 -12.04 -20.09 11.19
C ASN A 98 -12.12 -20.48 9.70
N GLU A 99 -11.44 -19.72 8.82
CA GLU A 99 -11.40 -19.96 7.39
C GLU A 99 -10.66 -21.27 7.05
N PHE A 100 -9.55 -21.54 7.74
CA PHE A 100 -8.69 -22.70 7.52
C PHE A 100 -8.92 -23.78 8.58
N HIS A 101 -10.15 -23.95 9.06
CA HIS A 101 -10.55 -24.82 10.18
C HIS A 101 -10.17 -26.30 10.01
N ASP A 102 -9.87 -26.77 8.82
CA ASP A 102 -9.50 -28.16 8.48
C ASP A 102 -7.97 -28.37 8.37
N GLY A 103 -7.15 -27.34 8.62
CA GLY A 103 -5.71 -27.41 8.44
C GLY A 103 -4.93 -26.32 9.17
N ILE A 104 -3.72 -26.08 8.70
CA ILE A 104 -2.79 -25.11 9.25
C ILE A 104 -2.42 -24.11 8.16
N LEU A 105 -2.62 -22.82 8.40
CA LEU A 105 -2.08 -21.76 7.54
C LEU A 105 -0.64 -21.45 7.97
N LEU A 106 0.30 -21.57 7.01
CA LEU A 106 1.72 -21.27 7.19
C LEU A 106 2.10 -20.01 6.38
N LEU A 107 2.65 -19.01 7.05
CA LEU A 107 3.11 -17.78 6.44
C LEU A 107 4.56 -17.52 6.83
N HIS A 108 5.40 -17.32 5.83
CA HIS A 108 6.83 -17.10 6.02
C HIS A 108 7.16 -15.62 5.88
N ALA A 109 7.82 -15.06 6.90
CA ALA A 109 8.39 -13.71 6.81
C ALA A 109 9.42 -13.64 5.68
N SER A 110 9.62 -12.45 5.12
CA SER A 110 10.70 -12.23 4.14
C SER A 110 12.02 -12.77 4.67
N SER A 111 12.72 -13.56 3.84
CA SER A 111 13.97 -14.23 4.22
C SER A 111 15.21 -13.50 3.74
N GLU A 112 15.06 -12.51 2.87
CA GLU A 112 16.14 -11.78 2.24
C GLU A 112 16.23 -10.37 2.77
N LEU A 113 17.43 -10.00 3.23
CA LEU A 113 17.79 -8.61 3.46
C LEU A 113 18.27 -8.03 2.12
N ASN A 114 17.35 -7.56 1.31
CA ASN A 114 17.71 -6.85 0.11
C ASN A 114 18.28 -5.48 0.49
N ALA A 115 19.56 -5.28 0.22
CA ALA A 115 20.21 -3.97 0.28
C ALA A 115 19.86 -3.12 -0.97
N SER A 116 18.65 -3.23 -1.49
CA SER A 116 18.15 -2.35 -2.55
C SER A 116 17.89 -0.95 -2.00
N ALA A 117 17.75 0.00 -2.89
CA ALA A 117 17.44 1.38 -2.51
C ALA A 117 16.14 1.50 -1.70
N ASP A 118 15.23 0.55 -1.89
CA ASP A 118 13.89 0.54 -1.27
C ASP A 118 13.91 -0.07 0.15
N GLY A 119 15.04 -0.61 0.60
CA GLY A 119 15.17 -1.20 1.94
C GLY A 119 14.57 -2.61 2.04
N PHE A 120 14.26 -3.01 3.28
CA PHE A 120 13.63 -4.29 3.57
C PHE A 120 12.12 -4.18 3.50
N HIS A 121 11.51 -5.06 2.71
CA HIS A 121 10.05 -5.19 2.64
C HIS A 121 9.62 -6.53 3.24
N GLN A 122 8.73 -6.47 4.23
CA GLN A 122 8.14 -7.65 4.83
C GLN A 122 7.16 -8.32 3.88
N ASP A 123 7.02 -9.64 3.98
CA ASP A 123 5.94 -10.35 3.31
C ASP A 123 4.58 -9.79 3.73
N PRO A 124 3.71 -9.35 2.80
CA PRO A 124 2.47 -8.67 3.12
C PRO A 124 1.48 -9.54 3.90
N TYR A 125 1.44 -10.83 3.65
CA TYR A 125 0.56 -11.75 4.37
C TYR A 125 1.07 -12.00 5.80
N PHE A 126 2.40 -12.18 5.96
CA PHE A 126 3.01 -12.30 7.28
C PHE A 126 2.76 -11.03 8.11
N TYR A 127 2.98 -9.85 7.53
CA TYR A 127 2.71 -8.57 8.18
C TYR A 127 1.25 -8.42 8.59
N TYR A 128 0.31 -8.76 7.69
CA TYR A 128 -1.13 -8.64 7.94
C TYR A 128 -1.59 -9.37 9.20
N PHE A 129 -1.00 -10.53 9.51
CA PHE A 129 -1.36 -11.34 10.68
C PHE A 129 -0.50 -11.08 11.91
N THR A 130 0.63 -10.38 11.80
CA THR A 130 1.58 -10.21 12.91
C THR A 130 1.86 -8.76 13.27
N GLY A 131 1.83 -7.83 12.32
CA GLY A 131 2.28 -6.46 12.47
C GLY A 131 3.80 -6.32 12.64
N LEU A 132 4.59 -7.36 12.38
CA LEU A 132 6.04 -7.37 12.55
C LEU A 132 6.73 -6.91 11.27
N GLU A 133 7.35 -5.75 11.32
CA GLU A 133 8.00 -5.10 10.17
C GLU A 133 9.39 -5.67 9.86
N ASN A 134 10.21 -5.88 10.90
CA ASN A 134 11.65 -6.16 10.76
C ASN A 134 12.05 -7.58 11.16
N THR A 135 11.09 -8.49 11.25
CA THR A 135 11.35 -9.89 11.62
C THR A 135 11.65 -10.69 10.36
N VAL A 136 12.92 -11.09 10.19
CA VAL A 136 13.42 -11.81 9.01
C VAL A 136 13.34 -13.31 9.22
N GLY A 137 12.80 -14.04 8.25
CA GLY A 137 12.82 -15.51 8.19
C GLY A 137 11.96 -16.21 9.25
N ALA A 138 11.08 -15.52 9.94
CA ALA A 138 10.14 -16.15 10.87
C ALA A 138 9.05 -16.95 10.15
N LEU A 139 8.43 -17.90 10.85
CA LEU A 139 7.30 -18.67 10.36
C LEU A 139 6.11 -18.50 11.31
N LEU A 140 4.98 -18.02 10.78
CA LEU A 140 3.71 -18.01 11.49
C LEU A 140 2.90 -19.26 11.10
N ALA A 141 2.42 -20.01 12.08
CA ALA A 141 1.47 -21.08 11.88
C ALA A 141 0.17 -20.74 12.61
N ILE A 142 -0.95 -20.77 11.89
CA ILE A 142 -2.29 -20.61 12.44
C ILE A 142 -3.00 -21.96 12.28
N ASP A 143 -3.21 -22.66 13.37
CA ASP A 143 -3.89 -23.96 13.38
C ASP A 143 -5.40 -23.74 13.51
N GLY A 144 -6.13 -24.05 12.45
CA GLY A 144 -7.58 -23.90 12.42
C GLY A 144 -8.33 -24.92 13.29
N LYS A 145 -7.71 -26.08 13.60
CA LYS A 145 -8.35 -27.10 14.45
C LYS A 145 -8.31 -26.73 15.93
N SER A 146 -7.16 -26.28 16.41
CA SER A 146 -6.98 -25.87 17.82
C SER A 146 -7.32 -24.41 18.07
N ASN A 147 -7.41 -23.61 17.01
CA ASN A 147 -7.54 -22.16 17.07
C ASN A 147 -6.36 -21.50 17.81
N GLU A 148 -5.17 -22.05 17.63
CA GLU A 148 -3.93 -21.55 18.20
C GLU A 148 -3.00 -21.00 17.13
N SER A 149 -2.21 -19.99 17.49
CA SER A 149 -1.22 -19.39 16.59
C SER A 149 0.16 -19.49 17.20
N TRP A 150 1.12 -19.90 16.38
CA TRP A 150 2.52 -20.12 16.72
C TRP A 150 3.40 -19.21 15.87
N LEU A 151 4.29 -18.47 16.49
CA LEU A 151 5.33 -17.72 15.80
C LEU A 151 6.69 -18.35 16.12
N PHE A 152 7.35 -18.86 15.09
CA PHE A 152 8.67 -19.47 15.18
C PHE A 152 9.72 -18.44 14.73
N LEU A 153 10.63 -18.09 15.65
CA LEU A 153 11.66 -17.09 15.42
C LEU A 153 13.00 -17.77 15.11
N PRO A 154 13.72 -17.36 14.04
CA PRO A 154 14.99 -17.97 13.70
C PRO A 154 16.09 -17.58 14.68
N SER A 155 16.96 -18.56 14.99
CA SER A 155 18.23 -18.30 15.65
C SER A 155 19.22 -17.71 14.66
N HIS A 156 19.45 -16.41 14.67
CA HIS A 156 20.43 -15.77 13.79
C HIS A 156 21.87 -16.11 14.18
N PRO A 157 22.76 -16.28 13.19
CA PRO A 157 24.20 -16.41 13.44
C PRO A 157 24.72 -15.23 14.29
N PRO A 158 25.75 -15.45 15.15
CA PRO A 158 26.24 -14.42 16.07
C PRO A 158 26.64 -13.08 15.39
N PHE A 159 27.17 -13.12 14.17
CA PHE A 159 27.56 -11.92 13.44
C PHE A 159 26.37 -11.08 12.94
N LEU A 160 25.22 -11.71 12.69
CA LEU A 160 23.98 -11.01 12.33
C LEU A 160 23.27 -10.45 13.56
N ARG A 161 23.44 -11.08 14.73
CA ARG A 161 22.81 -10.62 15.98
C ARG A 161 23.27 -9.24 16.43
N SER A 162 24.47 -8.82 16.05
CA SER A 162 25.00 -7.49 16.37
C SER A 162 24.45 -6.38 15.47
N GLY A 163 23.99 -6.73 14.27
CA GLY A 163 23.45 -5.79 13.27
C GLY A 163 21.94 -5.82 13.15
N LEU A 164 21.35 -7.01 13.32
CA LEU A 164 19.89 -7.21 13.35
C LEU A 164 19.46 -7.36 14.80
N GLN A 165 18.97 -6.29 15.41
CA GLN A 165 18.23 -6.43 16.66
C GLN A 165 16.89 -7.09 16.30
N PRO A 166 16.59 -8.31 16.79
CA PRO A 166 15.28 -8.89 16.55
C PRO A 166 14.23 -7.97 17.17
N GLU A 167 13.25 -7.62 16.40
CA GLU A 167 12.10 -6.83 16.84
C GLU A 167 11.41 -7.51 18.04
N VAL A 168 11.38 -8.82 18.03
CA VAL A 168 10.75 -9.67 19.03
C VAL A 168 11.70 -10.79 19.47
N LYS A 169 11.70 -11.11 20.76
CA LYS A 169 12.39 -12.28 21.33
C LYS A 169 11.36 -13.31 21.77
N ALA A 170 11.64 -14.58 21.51
CA ALA A 170 10.78 -15.68 21.95
C ALA A 170 10.52 -15.64 23.46
N GLY A 171 9.33 -15.98 23.87
CA GLY A 171 8.92 -16.11 25.28
C GLY A 171 7.65 -15.35 25.66
N PRO A 172 7.29 -15.41 26.96
CA PRO A 172 5.99 -14.94 27.47
C PRO A 172 5.70 -13.45 27.25
N ASP A 173 6.72 -12.61 27.23
CA ASP A 173 6.52 -11.18 27.00
C ASP A 173 6.06 -10.92 25.55
N ALA A 174 6.65 -11.63 24.58
CA ALA A 174 6.23 -11.54 23.18
C ALA A 174 4.83 -12.14 22.98
N GLU A 175 4.54 -13.28 23.60
CA GLU A 175 3.21 -13.89 23.57
C GLU A 175 2.13 -12.90 24.02
N LYS A 176 2.38 -12.22 25.13
CA LYS A 176 1.48 -11.20 25.66
C LYS A 176 1.35 -9.99 24.74
N ASN A 177 2.48 -9.45 24.27
CA ASN A 177 2.51 -8.21 23.47
C ASN A 177 1.90 -8.38 22.10
N LEU A 178 2.07 -9.56 21.48
CA LEU A 178 1.54 -9.90 20.16
C LEU A 178 0.17 -10.58 20.22
N ALA A 179 -0.35 -10.84 21.43
CA ALA A 179 -1.55 -11.66 21.63
C ALA A 179 -1.47 -12.99 20.88
N LEU A 180 -0.29 -13.63 20.90
CA LEU A 180 -0.01 -14.95 20.36
C LEU A 180 0.07 -15.95 21.49
N LYS A 181 -0.38 -17.18 21.26
CA LYS A 181 -0.31 -18.23 22.30
C LYS A 181 1.10 -18.77 22.45
N HIS A 182 1.86 -18.82 21.38
CA HIS A 182 3.21 -19.38 21.35
C HIS A 182 4.13 -18.48 20.51
N VAL A 183 5.19 -17.96 21.14
CA VAL A 183 6.31 -17.28 20.46
C VAL A 183 7.59 -18.00 20.88
N VAL A 184 8.10 -18.83 19.99
CA VAL A 184 9.12 -19.83 20.29
C VAL A 184 10.30 -19.76 19.30
N ASP A 185 11.41 -20.42 19.62
CA ASP A 185 12.53 -20.56 18.71
C ASP A 185 12.23 -21.61 17.61
N TRP A 186 12.95 -21.53 16.49
CA TRP A 186 12.88 -22.48 15.38
C TRP A 186 13.15 -23.93 15.81
N ASP A 187 13.87 -24.17 16.90
CA ASP A 187 14.13 -25.50 17.43
C ASP A 187 12.84 -26.27 17.75
N GLU A 188 11.76 -25.56 18.03
CA GLU A 188 10.42 -26.13 18.29
C GLU A 188 9.66 -26.56 17.03
N LEU A 189 10.08 -26.13 15.81
CA LEU A 189 9.41 -26.48 14.55
C LEU A 189 9.27 -27.98 14.36
N LYS A 190 10.32 -28.74 14.71
CA LYS A 190 10.32 -30.18 14.56
C LYS A 190 9.27 -30.84 15.45
N GLY A 191 9.13 -30.37 16.69
CA GLY A 191 8.12 -30.85 17.64
C GLY A 191 6.71 -30.52 17.17
N PHE A 192 6.49 -29.29 16.71
CA PHE A 192 5.23 -28.83 16.17
C PHE A 192 4.75 -29.70 15.00
N PHE A 193 5.55 -29.86 13.94
CA PHE A 193 5.15 -30.66 12.79
C PHE A 193 5.01 -32.15 13.12
N ALA A 194 5.83 -32.69 14.01
CA ALA A 194 5.72 -34.09 14.44
C ALA A 194 4.40 -34.35 15.19
N SER A 195 3.96 -33.43 16.05
CA SER A 195 2.69 -33.57 16.80
C SER A 195 1.46 -33.45 15.91
N HIS A 196 1.53 -32.72 14.80
CA HIS A 196 0.42 -32.54 13.87
C HIS A 196 0.42 -33.50 12.69
N SER A 197 1.42 -34.39 12.56
CA SER A 197 1.55 -35.34 11.45
C SER A 197 0.95 -36.71 11.68
N ALA A 198 0.18 -36.90 12.77
CA ALA A 198 -0.48 -38.18 13.08
C ALA A 198 -1.62 -38.53 12.11
N GLU A 199 -2.21 -37.51 11.49
CA GLU A 199 -3.28 -37.62 10.50
C GLU A 199 -2.94 -36.83 9.25
N LYS A 200 -3.70 -37.03 8.17
CA LYS A 200 -3.58 -36.19 6.97
C LYS A 200 -4.05 -34.75 7.27
N VAL A 201 -3.18 -33.77 7.13
CA VAL A 201 -3.46 -32.36 7.42
C VAL A 201 -3.11 -31.48 6.22
N SER A 202 -3.99 -30.56 5.89
CA SER A 202 -3.74 -29.53 4.87
C SER A 202 -2.83 -28.46 5.44
N LEU A 203 -1.71 -28.18 4.74
CA LEU A 203 -0.87 -27.01 4.99
C LEU A 203 -1.20 -25.95 3.93
N TYR A 204 -1.90 -24.91 4.35
CA TYR A 204 -2.22 -23.77 3.52
C TYR A 204 -1.05 -22.80 3.48
N PHE A 205 -0.73 -22.31 2.31
CA PHE A 205 0.38 -21.35 2.09
C PHE A 205 -0.02 -20.34 1.03
N ALA A 206 0.70 -19.22 0.95
CA ALA A 206 0.60 -18.28 -0.15
C ALA A 206 1.92 -18.20 -0.91
N SER A 207 1.84 -18.27 -2.21
CA SER A 207 2.98 -18.00 -3.11
C SER A 207 3.07 -16.49 -3.30
N GLY A 208 3.99 -15.84 -2.60
CA GLY A 208 4.02 -14.39 -2.40
C GLY A 208 4.47 -13.54 -3.57
N SER A 209 4.53 -14.04 -4.83
CA SER A 209 4.89 -13.18 -5.97
C SER A 209 4.32 -13.67 -7.28
N PHE A 210 3.95 -12.72 -8.11
CA PHE A 210 3.58 -12.94 -9.51
C PHE A 210 4.79 -13.50 -10.26
N GLN A 211 4.76 -14.78 -10.62
CA GLN A 211 5.76 -15.35 -11.50
C GLN A 211 5.26 -15.30 -12.94
N PHE A 212 5.88 -14.44 -13.76
CA PHE A 212 5.52 -14.32 -15.19
C PHE A 212 5.96 -15.50 -16.03
N ALA A 213 6.98 -16.23 -15.60
CA ALA A 213 7.47 -17.41 -16.30
C ALA A 213 8.19 -18.36 -15.34
N GLU A 214 7.71 -19.60 -15.30
CA GLU A 214 8.42 -20.71 -14.68
C GLU A 214 8.88 -21.69 -15.78
N LEU A 215 9.99 -22.37 -15.53
CA LEU A 215 10.37 -23.48 -16.36
C LEU A 215 9.34 -24.61 -16.22
N PRO A 216 8.54 -24.92 -17.27
CA PRO A 216 7.47 -25.89 -17.12
C PRO A 216 8.05 -27.27 -16.78
N GLY A 217 7.65 -27.86 -15.67
CA GLY A 217 8.09 -29.19 -15.25
C GLY A 217 7.84 -30.28 -16.32
N ASN A 218 6.79 -30.12 -17.13
CA ASN A 218 6.48 -31.02 -18.23
C ASN A 218 7.58 -31.06 -19.33
N LEU A 219 8.35 -29.97 -19.52
CA LEU A 219 9.52 -29.96 -20.42
C LEU A 219 10.65 -30.85 -19.94
N LEU A 220 10.73 -31.09 -18.63
CA LEU A 220 11.74 -31.93 -18.00
C LEU A 220 11.19 -33.32 -17.64
N ASN A 221 9.96 -33.64 -18.03
CA ASN A 221 9.22 -34.85 -17.60
C ASN A 221 9.17 -34.99 -16.07
N THR A 222 9.11 -33.88 -15.36
CA THR A 222 8.97 -33.82 -13.90
C THR A 222 7.72 -33.07 -13.51
N LYS A 223 7.16 -33.38 -12.36
CA LYS A 223 6.09 -32.58 -11.76
C LYS A 223 6.77 -31.37 -11.09
N SER A 224 6.36 -30.15 -11.46
CA SER A 224 6.80 -28.95 -10.74
C SER A 224 6.40 -29.08 -9.26
N PRO A 225 7.30 -28.74 -8.30
CA PRO A 225 6.91 -28.71 -6.89
C PRO A 225 5.81 -27.67 -6.68
N GLU A 226 4.80 -28.01 -5.90
CA GLU A 226 3.77 -27.07 -5.51
C GLU A 226 4.25 -26.25 -4.32
N GLY A 227 4.31 -24.92 -4.47
CA GLY A 227 4.66 -23.98 -3.42
C GLY A 227 6.17 -23.72 -3.24
N PRO A 228 6.52 -22.87 -2.28
CA PRO A 228 7.89 -22.40 -2.07
C PRO A 228 8.82 -23.49 -1.55
N ALA A 229 10.13 -23.30 -1.75
CA ALA A 229 11.15 -24.29 -1.40
C ALA A 229 11.13 -24.69 0.09
N TRP A 230 10.88 -23.75 0.99
CA TRP A 230 10.78 -24.04 2.42
C TRP A 230 9.63 -25.00 2.76
N LEU A 231 8.48 -24.88 2.07
CA LEU A 231 7.35 -25.79 2.24
C LEU A 231 7.71 -27.19 1.75
N GLN A 232 8.44 -27.31 0.65
CA GLN A 232 8.88 -28.61 0.13
C GLN A 232 9.73 -29.38 1.14
N LEU A 233 10.56 -28.72 1.93
CA LEU A 233 11.32 -29.35 3.02
C LEU A 233 10.40 -29.95 4.09
N ILE A 234 9.31 -29.27 4.42
CA ILE A 234 8.31 -29.74 5.39
C ILE A 234 7.58 -30.98 4.82
N LEU A 235 7.05 -30.85 3.60
CA LEU A 235 6.32 -31.94 2.93
C LEU A 235 7.16 -33.20 2.72
N GLN A 236 8.43 -33.03 2.37
CA GLN A 236 9.36 -34.13 2.25
C GLN A 236 9.61 -34.83 3.60
N LYS A 237 9.73 -34.06 4.67
CA LYS A 237 10.01 -34.61 6.01
C LYS A 237 8.79 -35.27 6.64
N TRP A 238 7.60 -34.72 6.42
CA TRP A 238 6.33 -35.20 6.97
C TRP A 238 5.29 -35.42 5.86
N PRO A 239 5.28 -36.59 5.22
CA PRO A 239 4.40 -36.90 4.08
C PRO A 239 2.89 -36.94 4.44
N ALA A 240 2.52 -36.84 5.69
CA ALA A 240 1.13 -36.72 6.13
C ALA A 240 0.53 -35.33 5.77
N PHE A 241 1.36 -34.33 5.56
CA PHE A 241 0.91 -33.02 5.14
C PHE A 241 0.69 -32.94 3.62
N GLU A 242 -0.32 -32.16 3.23
CA GLU A 242 -0.63 -31.82 1.84
C GLU A 242 -0.62 -30.30 1.68
N GLY A 243 0.27 -29.78 0.82
CA GLY A 243 0.34 -28.35 0.52
C GLY A 243 -0.85 -27.90 -0.32
N LYS A 244 -1.47 -26.77 0.05
CA LYS A 244 -2.58 -26.15 -0.66
C LYS A 244 -2.36 -24.65 -0.79
N GLU A 245 -2.35 -24.14 -2.03
CA GLU A 245 -2.30 -22.69 -2.28
C GLU A 245 -3.55 -22.01 -1.74
N ALA A 246 -3.38 -20.91 -1.03
CA ALA A 246 -4.43 -20.19 -0.32
C ALA A 246 -4.39 -18.67 -0.50
N GLY A 247 -3.56 -18.14 -1.39
CA GLY A 247 -3.40 -16.70 -1.61
C GLY A 247 -4.72 -15.99 -1.83
N ASP A 248 -5.59 -16.50 -2.71
CA ASP A 248 -6.91 -15.91 -2.99
C ASP A 248 -7.80 -15.88 -1.73
N ARG A 249 -7.77 -16.93 -0.90
CA ARG A 249 -8.55 -16.99 0.34
C ARG A 249 -8.04 -16.00 1.38
N ILE A 250 -6.71 -15.80 1.45
CA ILE A 250 -6.10 -14.79 2.32
C ILE A 250 -6.46 -13.39 1.82
N GLN A 251 -6.38 -13.15 0.52
CA GLN A 251 -6.80 -11.86 -0.05
C GLN A 251 -8.28 -11.57 0.20
N ASP A 252 -9.14 -12.59 0.18
CA ASP A 252 -10.56 -12.42 0.54
C ASP A 252 -10.74 -12.03 2.03
N LEU A 253 -9.94 -12.59 2.95
CA LEU A 253 -9.90 -12.17 4.35
C LEU A 253 -9.41 -10.73 4.52
N MET A 254 -8.48 -10.27 3.66
CA MET A 254 -7.91 -8.93 3.67
C MET A 254 -8.79 -7.89 2.96
N ALA A 255 -9.76 -8.31 2.17
CA ALA A 255 -10.49 -7.42 1.27
C ALA A 255 -11.35 -6.36 2.00
N VAL A 256 -11.90 -6.68 3.18
CA VAL A 256 -12.64 -5.71 4.01
C VAL A 256 -11.70 -5.16 5.07
N GLN A 257 -11.34 -3.89 4.95
CA GLN A 257 -10.36 -3.23 5.79
C GLN A 257 -10.94 -2.76 7.13
N SER A 258 -10.10 -2.76 8.17
CA SER A 258 -10.39 -2.14 9.46
C SER A 258 -10.33 -0.60 9.38
N VAL A 259 -10.73 0.06 10.46
CA VAL A 259 -10.67 1.54 10.55
C VAL A 259 -9.21 2.03 10.44
N GLU A 260 -8.28 1.29 11.04
CA GLU A 260 -6.85 1.58 11.04
C GLU A 260 -6.26 1.40 9.63
N GLU A 261 -6.61 0.32 8.95
CA GLU A 261 -6.21 0.06 7.56
C GLU A 261 -6.72 1.16 6.62
N ILE A 262 -7.99 1.56 6.75
CA ILE A 262 -8.56 2.66 5.97
C ILE A 262 -7.83 3.99 6.26
N ALA A 263 -7.40 4.24 7.50
CA ALA A 263 -6.64 5.44 7.84
C ALA A 263 -5.25 5.45 7.19
N ALA A 264 -4.55 4.31 7.15
CA ALA A 264 -3.28 4.14 6.44
C ALA A 264 -3.46 4.32 4.93
N LEU A 265 -4.48 3.69 4.33
CA LEU A 265 -4.83 3.86 2.91
C LEU A 265 -5.15 5.30 2.54
N ARG A 266 -5.83 6.06 3.40
CA ARG A 266 -6.07 7.51 3.19
C ARG A 266 -4.75 8.29 3.18
N SER A 267 -3.79 7.92 4.03
CA SER A 267 -2.48 8.55 4.08
C SER A 267 -1.65 8.21 2.83
N ALA A 268 -1.66 6.95 2.40
CA ALA A 268 -1.06 6.50 1.16
C ALA A 268 -1.66 7.22 -0.06
N ALA A 269 -2.98 7.27 -0.17
CA ALA A 269 -3.69 7.98 -1.24
C ALA A 269 -3.34 9.46 -1.30
N LYS A 270 -3.27 10.14 -0.14
CA LYS A 270 -2.89 11.56 -0.07
C LYS A 270 -1.45 11.79 -0.54
N SER A 271 -0.51 10.95 -0.16
CA SER A 271 0.88 11.02 -0.60
C SER A 271 0.99 10.75 -2.09
N THR A 272 0.23 9.77 -2.60
CA THR A 272 0.16 9.42 -4.03
C THR A 272 -0.40 10.56 -4.88
N VAL A 273 -1.42 11.28 -4.41
CA VAL A 273 -1.92 12.50 -5.08
C VAL A 273 -0.81 13.52 -5.25
N ALA A 274 -0.02 13.78 -4.20
CA ALA A 274 1.09 14.72 -4.27
C ALA A 274 2.17 14.25 -5.27
N ALA A 275 2.48 12.96 -5.28
CA ALA A 275 3.46 12.35 -6.18
C ALA A 275 3.00 12.39 -7.65
N LEU A 276 1.73 12.05 -7.93
CA LEU A 276 1.18 12.15 -9.28
C LEU A 276 1.19 13.59 -9.79
N MET A 277 0.81 14.57 -8.97
CA MET A 277 0.84 15.99 -9.36
C MET A 277 2.25 16.46 -9.66
N ALA A 278 3.25 16.01 -8.90
CA ALA A 278 4.66 16.28 -9.20
C ALA A 278 5.11 15.63 -10.52
N GLY A 279 4.71 14.38 -10.76
CA GLY A 279 4.94 13.67 -12.02
C GLY A 279 4.33 14.38 -13.23
N ILE A 280 3.07 14.83 -13.13
CA ILE A 280 2.39 15.62 -14.18
C ILE A 280 3.20 16.87 -14.52
N GLY A 281 3.69 17.60 -13.52
CA GLY A 281 4.52 18.80 -13.73
C GLY A 281 5.92 18.51 -14.29
N ALA A 282 6.42 17.30 -14.17
CA ALA A 282 7.73 16.88 -14.67
C ALA A 282 7.71 16.42 -16.14
N VAL A 283 6.54 16.04 -16.66
CA VAL A 283 6.39 15.61 -18.06
C VAL A 283 6.57 16.80 -19.00
N LYS A 284 7.58 16.70 -19.87
CA LYS A 284 7.87 17.72 -20.91
C LYS A 284 8.70 17.10 -22.03
N PRO A 285 8.70 17.73 -23.23
CA PRO A 285 9.54 17.30 -24.34
C PRO A 285 11.02 17.21 -23.96
N GLY A 286 11.67 16.11 -24.29
CA GLY A 286 13.09 15.88 -24.02
C GLY A 286 13.39 15.29 -22.62
N SER A 287 12.42 15.18 -21.71
CA SER A 287 12.58 14.41 -20.48
C SER A 287 12.67 12.93 -20.79
N SER A 288 13.45 12.17 -20.02
CA SER A 288 13.37 10.71 -20.03
C SER A 288 12.26 10.22 -19.10
N GLN A 289 11.69 9.07 -19.37
CA GLN A 289 10.72 8.43 -18.48
C GLN A 289 11.28 8.32 -17.06
N ARG A 290 12.54 7.87 -16.91
CA ARG A 290 13.23 7.75 -15.63
C ARG A 290 13.35 9.06 -14.86
N SER A 291 13.52 10.18 -15.56
CA SER A 291 13.58 11.48 -14.89
C SER A 291 12.24 11.89 -14.29
N VAL A 292 11.14 11.52 -14.93
CA VAL A 292 9.78 11.73 -14.38
C VAL A 292 9.52 10.81 -13.19
N GLU A 293 9.86 9.53 -13.32
CA GLU A 293 9.74 8.53 -12.25
C GLU A 293 10.50 8.94 -10.99
N SER A 294 11.73 9.46 -11.14
CA SER A 294 12.53 9.97 -10.00
C SER A 294 11.86 11.15 -9.28
N VAL A 295 11.13 12.00 -10.00
CA VAL A 295 10.36 13.10 -9.38
C VAL A 295 9.17 12.55 -8.58
N VAL A 296 8.50 11.54 -9.09
CA VAL A 296 7.39 10.86 -8.38
C VAL A 296 7.89 10.25 -7.08
N GLU A 297 9.01 9.52 -7.13
CA GLU A 297 9.59 8.87 -5.96
C GLU A 297 10.02 9.89 -4.89
N ASP A 298 10.76 10.95 -5.28
CA ASP A 298 11.12 12.05 -4.37
C ASP A 298 9.87 12.70 -3.74
N ALA A 299 8.78 12.82 -4.50
CA ALA A 299 7.55 13.38 -3.98
C ALA A 299 6.85 12.46 -2.97
N CYS A 300 6.89 11.13 -3.11
CA CYS A 300 6.42 10.19 -2.08
C CYS A 300 7.16 10.42 -0.76
N TRP A 301 8.50 10.48 -0.78
CA TRP A 301 9.32 10.74 0.40
C TRP A 301 9.02 12.11 1.03
N ARG A 302 8.89 13.15 0.24
CA ARG A 302 8.56 14.50 0.72
C ARG A 302 7.17 14.59 1.33
N ALA A 303 6.24 13.77 0.86
CA ALA A 303 4.90 13.67 1.43
C ALA A 303 4.85 12.88 2.75
N GLY A 304 5.97 12.30 3.18
CA GLY A 304 6.11 11.52 4.41
C GLY A 304 5.76 10.04 4.26
N ALA A 305 5.61 9.55 3.03
CA ALA A 305 5.47 8.14 2.72
C ALA A 305 6.81 7.39 2.84
N HIS A 306 6.77 6.06 2.82
CA HIS A 306 7.95 5.20 2.90
C HIS A 306 8.58 4.88 1.53
N GLY A 307 8.28 5.67 0.51
CA GLY A 307 8.70 5.49 -0.87
C GLY A 307 7.54 5.19 -1.79
N SER A 308 7.84 4.71 -2.99
CA SER A 308 6.83 4.23 -3.94
C SER A 308 6.32 2.85 -3.53
N SER A 309 5.00 2.61 -3.67
CA SER A 309 4.40 1.30 -3.38
C SER A 309 4.71 0.25 -4.45
N PHE A 310 5.00 0.70 -5.64
CA PHE A 310 5.50 -0.09 -6.77
C PHE A 310 6.36 0.82 -7.66
N TRP A 311 6.94 0.25 -8.71
CA TRP A 311 7.70 1.04 -9.66
C TRP A 311 6.82 2.15 -10.27
N PRO A 312 7.17 3.44 -10.11
CA PRO A 312 6.38 4.53 -10.68
C PRO A 312 6.52 4.53 -12.21
N TRP A 313 5.43 4.28 -12.91
CA TRP A 313 5.43 4.14 -14.35
C TRP A 313 5.15 5.47 -15.03
N ALA A 314 6.15 5.99 -15.78
CA ALA A 314 6.00 7.15 -16.66
C ALA A 314 6.18 6.71 -18.11
N MET A 315 5.19 6.01 -18.66
CA MET A 315 5.24 5.36 -19.96
C MET A 315 4.81 6.30 -21.08
N GLY A 316 5.74 6.70 -21.94
CA GLY A 316 5.49 7.60 -23.07
C GLY A 316 5.49 6.93 -24.44
N GLY A 317 4.73 7.46 -25.39
CA GLY A 317 4.64 6.96 -26.75
C GLY A 317 4.24 5.48 -26.82
N ASP A 318 5.02 4.64 -27.50
CA ASP A 318 4.75 3.21 -27.63
C ASP A 318 4.69 2.46 -26.29
N ASN A 319 5.42 2.93 -25.27
CA ASN A 319 5.38 2.33 -23.93
C ASN A 319 4.06 2.61 -23.20
N ALA A 320 3.30 3.62 -23.57
CA ALA A 320 1.96 3.87 -23.02
C ALA A 320 0.92 2.86 -23.51
N VAL A 321 1.23 2.12 -24.56
CA VAL A 321 0.33 1.11 -25.17
C VAL A 321 0.44 -0.19 -24.37
N PHE A 322 -0.67 -0.59 -23.73
CA PHE A 322 -0.74 -1.87 -23.04
C PHE A 322 -0.84 -3.03 -24.06
N PRO A 323 -0.13 -4.16 -23.91
CA PRO A 323 0.72 -4.59 -22.78
C PRO A 323 2.23 -4.32 -22.97
N HIS A 324 2.65 -3.36 -23.77
CA HIS A 324 4.06 -3.10 -24.08
C HIS A 324 4.95 -2.91 -22.83
N PRO A 325 4.51 -2.28 -21.73
CA PRO A 325 5.31 -2.18 -20.51
C PRO A 325 5.84 -3.53 -20.05
N PHE A 326 5.00 -4.58 -20.03
CA PHE A 326 5.40 -5.92 -19.58
C PHE A 326 6.39 -6.60 -20.51
N THR A 327 6.30 -6.36 -21.82
CA THR A 327 7.27 -6.91 -22.78
C THR A 327 8.60 -6.17 -22.74
N SER A 328 8.65 -5.00 -22.14
CA SER A 328 9.82 -4.11 -22.05
C SER A 328 10.61 -4.25 -20.75
N PHE A 329 10.15 -4.97 -19.75
CA PHE A 329 10.81 -5.11 -18.45
C PHE A 329 12.28 -5.56 -18.51
N GLY A 330 12.65 -6.38 -19.48
CA GLY A 330 14.02 -6.82 -19.68
C GLY A 330 14.89 -5.86 -20.52
N ARG A 331 14.37 -4.72 -20.94
CA ARG A 331 15.04 -3.82 -21.90
C ARG A 331 15.11 -2.40 -21.36
N TYR A 332 16.21 -2.11 -20.65
CA TYR A 332 16.45 -0.82 -20.00
C TYR A 332 16.24 0.39 -20.92
N ASP A 333 16.67 0.33 -22.17
CA ASP A 333 16.54 1.41 -23.13
C ASP A 333 15.07 1.74 -23.46
N HIS A 334 14.21 0.74 -23.47
CA HIS A 334 12.77 0.95 -23.70
C HIS A 334 12.13 1.64 -22.48
N LEU A 335 12.52 1.25 -21.27
CA LEU A 335 12.01 1.84 -20.03
C LEU A 335 12.52 3.28 -19.81
N ASN A 336 13.62 3.68 -20.47
CA ASN A 336 14.18 5.04 -20.35
C ASN A 336 14.02 5.85 -21.64
N SER A 337 12.94 5.67 -22.36
CA SER A 337 12.65 6.43 -23.59
C SER A 337 12.54 7.93 -23.33
N ILE A 338 12.95 8.71 -24.34
CA ILE A 338 12.79 10.16 -24.31
C ILE A 338 11.36 10.51 -24.76
N LEU A 339 10.70 11.34 -24.00
CA LEU A 339 9.35 11.83 -24.27
C LEU A 339 9.38 12.85 -25.43
N ARG A 340 8.55 12.63 -26.42
CA ARG A 340 8.52 13.41 -27.66
C ARG A 340 7.27 14.27 -27.75
N PRO A 341 7.33 15.43 -28.41
CA PRO A 341 6.13 16.21 -28.70
C PRO A 341 5.09 15.36 -29.46
N GLY A 342 3.84 15.45 -29.06
CA GLY A 342 2.73 14.68 -29.65
C GLY A 342 2.47 13.34 -28.96
N ASP A 343 3.42 12.79 -28.20
CA ASP A 343 3.20 11.58 -27.41
C ASP A 343 2.25 11.86 -26.23
N LEU A 344 1.51 10.83 -25.83
CA LEU A 344 0.85 10.73 -24.54
C LEU A 344 1.75 9.97 -23.57
N VAL A 345 1.70 10.35 -22.30
CA VAL A 345 2.35 9.63 -21.20
C VAL A 345 1.28 9.09 -20.27
N ARG A 346 1.31 7.79 -20.03
CA ARG A 346 0.61 7.16 -18.92
C ARG A 346 1.47 7.28 -17.67
N LEU A 347 0.98 8.00 -16.69
CA LEU A 347 1.51 8.03 -15.32
C LEU A 347 0.68 7.08 -14.48
N ASP A 348 1.35 6.13 -13.82
CA ASP A 348 0.76 5.11 -12.98
C ASP A 348 1.67 5.00 -11.76
N VAL A 349 1.22 5.53 -10.63
CA VAL A 349 2.08 5.85 -9.50
C VAL A 349 1.40 5.55 -8.17
N GLY A 350 2.19 5.11 -7.21
CA GLY A 350 1.73 4.85 -5.86
C GLY A 350 2.78 5.21 -4.81
N CYS A 351 2.34 5.61 -3.63
CA CYS A 351 3.19 5.80 -2.46
C CYS A 351 2.78 4.83 -1.36
N GLU A 352 3.75 4.28 -0.61
CA GLU A 352 3.52 3.38 0.49
C GLU A 352 3.43 4.14 1.83
N TRP A 353 2.43 3.82 2.62
CA TRP A 353 2.27 4.34 3.98
C TRP A 353 1.94 3.19 4.94
N ASP A 354 2.83 2.91 5.91
CA ASP A 354 2.69 1.81 6.85
C ASP A 354 2.36 0.46 6.15
N HIS A 355 3.09 0.14 5.08
CA HIS A 355 2.91 -1.01 4.18
C HIS A 355 1.64 -1.00 3.30
N TYR A 356 0.73 -0.03 3.49
CA TYR A 356 -0.46 0.11 2.65
C TYR A 356 -0.16 0.90 1.39
N GLN A 357 -0.64 0.39 0.27
CA GLN A 357 -0.31 0.87 -1.07
C GLN A 357 -1.32 1.92 -1.52
N GLY A 358 -0.83 3.11 -1.89
CA GLY A 358 -1.56 4.05 -2.73
C GLY A 358 -1.36 3.69 -4.18
N ASP A 359 -2.35 4.02 -5.02
CA ASP A 359 -2.34 3.73 -6.44
C ASP A 359 -3.21 4.71 -7.20
N LEU A 360 -2.69 5.31 -8.27
CA LEU A 360 -3.34 6.43 -8.94
C LEU A 360 -2.72 6.70 -10.32
N GLY A 361 -3.55 6.95 -11.32
CA GLY A 361 -3.03 7.16 -12.65
C GLY A 361 -3.74 8.18 -13.51
N ARG A 362 -3.00 8.78 -14.43
CA ARG A 362 -3.48 9.71 -15.46
C ARG A 362 -2.69 9.59 -16.75
N THR A 363 -3.38 9.82 -17.86
CA THR A 363 -2.72 10.13 -19.14
C THR A 363 -2.56 11.64 -19.30
N VAL A 364 -1.36 12.08 -19.68
CA VAL A 364 -1.03 13.48 -19.91
C VAL A 364 -0.29 13.65 -21.23
N PRO A 365 -0.44 14.79 -21.95
CA PRO A 365 0.26 15.05 -23.20
C PRO A 365 1.68 15.58 -22.95
N VAL A 366 2.69 15.05 -23.64
CA VAL A 366 4.09 15.52 -23.51
C VAL A 366 4.23 16.99 -23.84
N SER A 367 3.48 17.49 -24.81
CA SER A 367 3.51 18.90 -25.26
C SER A 367 2.75 19.87 -24.35
N ALA A 368 2.32 19.44 -23.15
CA ALA A 368 1.45 20.17 -22.24
C ALA A 368 0.06 20.54 -22.83
N HIS A 369 -0.25 20.11 -24.02
CA HIS A 369 -1.54 20.30 -24.69
C HIS A 369 -1.90 19.03 -25.46
N PHE A 370 -3.12 18.53 -25.25
CA PHE A 370 -3.68 17.50 -26.09
C PHE A 370 -3.93 18.06 -27.49
N ASP A 371 -3.62 17.29 -28.54
CA ASP A 371 -4.11 17.65 -29.87
C ASP A 371 -5.66 17.55 -29.92
N PRO A 372 -6.32 18.10 -30.95
CA PRO A 372 -7.79 18.12 -30.99
C PRO A 372 -8.43 16.74 -30.92
N ASP A 373 -7.86 15.72 -31.58
CA ASP A 373 -8.38 14.36 -31.59
C ASP A 373 -8.15 13.66 -30.24
N GLN A 374 -6.96 13.82 -29.66
CA GLN A 374 -6.62 13.35 -28.31
C GLN A 374 -7.54 13.97 -27.25
N ARG A 375 -7.81 15.28 -27.36
CA ARG A 375 -8.68 16.01 -26.43
C ARG A 375 -10.12 15.51 -26.51
N GLU A 376 -10.66 15.30 -27.70
CA GLU A 376 -11.99 14.74 -27.85
C GLU A 376 -12.07 13.34 -27.24
N LEU A 377 -11.11 12.46 -27.57
CA LEU A 377 -11.10 11.10 -27.07
C LEU A 377 -10.89 11.06 -25.54
N TRP A 378 -10.00 11.90 -25.00
CA TRP A 378 -9.82 12.02 -23.55
C TRP A 378 -11.11 12.44 -22.85
N THR A 379 -11.85 13.41 -23.41
CA THR A 379 -13.13 13.86 -22.85
C THR A 379 -14.14 12.72 -22.80
N ILE A 380 -14.23 11.92 -23.85
CA ILE A 380 -15.09 10.72 -23.92
C ILE A 380 -14.64 9.66 -22.92
N PHE A 381 -13.33 9.43 -22.80
CA PHE A 381 -12.76 8.47 -21.88
C PHE A 381 -13.05 8.84 -20.41
N VAL A 382 -12.91 10.12 -20.05
CA VAL A 382 -13.27 10.64 -18.72
C VAL A 382 -14.76 10.48 -18.43
N ALA A 383 -15.64 10.78 -19.41
CA ALA A 383 -17.09 10.58 -19.25
C ALA A 383 -17.42 9.10 -18.99
N ALA A 384 -16.82 8.19 -19.74
CA ALA A 384 -17.00 6.75 -19.57
C ALA A 384 -16.49 6.29 -18.19
N TYR A 385 -15.29 6.78 -17.77
CA TYR A 385 -14.75 6.53 -16.44
C TYR A 385 -15.72 6.94 -15.34
N GLN A 386 -16.22 8.17 -15.39
CA GLN A 386 -17.17 8.71 -14.40
C GLN A 386 -18.49 7.91 -14.37
N ALA A 387 -18.94 7.39 -15.52
CA ALA A 387 -20.11 6.53 -15.56
C ALA A 387 -19.88 5.19 -14.85
N GLY A 388 -18.69 4.59 -15.01
CA GLY A 388 -18.27 3.40 -14.27
C GLY A 388 -18.14 3.68 -12.76
N ALA A 389 -17.42 4.74 -12.38
CA ALA A 389 -17.22 5.13 -10.99
C ALA A 389 -18.55 5.41 -10.26
N LYS A 390 -19.55 5.99 -10.93
CA LYS A 390 -20.86 6.33 -10.36
C LYS A 390 -21.67 5.11 -9.90
N VAL A 391 -21.43 3.92 -10.44
CA VAL A 391 -22.15 2.70 -10.05
C VAL A 391 -21.45 1.93 -8.92
N LEU A 392 -20.25 2.33 -8.53
CA LEU A 392 -19.51 1.70 -7.44
C LEU A 392 -20.28 1.76 -6.12
N ARG A 393 -20.56 0.60 -5.55
CA ARG A 393 -21.13 0.39 -4.21
C ARG A 393 -21.11 -1.08 -3.85
N ALA A 394 -21.40 -1.40 -2.59
CA ALA A 394 -21.58 -2.79 -2.18
C ALA A 394 -22.68 -3.50 -3.00
N GLY A 395 -22.43 -4.76 -3.34
CA GLY A 395 -23.32 -5.59 -4.15
C GLY A 395 -23.17 -5.45 -5.65
N VAL A 396 -22.34 -4.53 -6.15
CA VAL A 396 -22.05 -4.37 -7.59
C VAL A 396 -20.88 -5.27 -7.98
N THR A 397 -20.99 -5.91 -9.14
CA THR A 397 -19.88 -6.69 -9.72
C THR A 397 -19.00 -5.82 -10.62
N ILE A 398 -17.75 -6.24 -10.82
CA ILE A 398 -16.81 -5.60 -11.75
C ILE A 398 -17.41 -5.50 -13.16
N ASP A 399 -18.10 -6.55 -13.63
CA ASP A 399 -18.77 -6.55 -14.92
C ASP A 399 -19.79 -5.41 -15.06
N GLN A 400 -20.56 -5.13 -13.98
CA GLN A 400 -21.53 -4.04 -14.00
C GLN A 400 -20.87 -2.66 -14.06
N VAL A 401 -19.70 -2.50 -13.44
CA VAL A 401 -18.90 -1.26 -13.56
C VAL A 401 -18.46 -1.05 -15.01
N PHE A 402 -17.93 -2.10 -15.65
CA PHE A 402 -17.51 -2.04 -17.05
C PHE A 402 -18.67 -1.88 -18.03
N ASP A 403 -19.81 -2.48 -17.74
CA ASP A 403 -20.99 -2.29 -18.59
C ASP A 403 -21.48 -0.83 -18.54
N ALA A 404 -21.39 -0.16 -17.39
CA ALA A 404 -21.67 1.28 -17.29
C ALA A 404 -20.67 2.11 -18.09
N TRP A 405 -19.37 1.80 -17.99
CA TRP A 405 -18.28 2.42 -18.74
C TRP A 405 -18.49 2.27 -20.26
N ARG A 406 -18.72 1.04 -20.75
CA ARG A 406 -18.96 0.76 -22.18
C ARG A 406 -20.22 1.43 -22.71
N LYS A 407 -21.28 1.43 -21.92
CA LYS A 407 -22.54 2.09 -22.29
C LYS A 407 -22.32 3.57 -22.55
N GLU A 408 -21.52 4.22 -21.73
CA GLU A 408 -21.23 5.64 -21.90
C GLU A 408 -20.38 5.89 -23.16
N LEU A 409 -19.39 5.05 -23.47
CA LEU A 409 -18.67 5.12 -24.75
C LEU A 409 -19.63 5.07 -25.94
N VAL A 410 -20.59 4.13 -25.92
CA VAL A 410 -21.59 3.99 -27.00
C VAL A 410 -22.50 5.21 -27.11
N ASN A 411 -22.85 5.87 -25.99
CA ASN A 411 -23.64 7.11 -25.98
C ASN A 411 -22.94 8.21 -26.79
N HIS A 412 -21.62 8.27 -26.76
CA HIS A 412 -20.82 9.24 -27.51
C HIS A 412 -20.64 8.91 -29.01
N ARG A 413 -21.03 7.72 -29.46
CA ARG A 413 -20.78 7.26 -30.84
C ARG A 413 -21.31 8.21 -31.93
N ARG A 414 -22.43 8.88 -31.69
CA ARG A 414 -23.04 9.81 -32.65
C ARG A 414 -22.46 11.22 -32.61
N SER A 415 -21.89 11.61 -31.50
CA SER A 415 -21.31 12.95 -31.29
C SER A 415 -19.81 13.01 -31.54
N ALA A 416 -19.14 11.85 -31.58
CA ALA A 416 -17.71 11.78 -31.88
C ALA A 416 -17.41 12.25 -33.30
N THR A 417 -16.55 13.27 -33.42
CA THR A 417 -16.23 13.93 -34.70
C THR A 417 -14.92 13.45 -35.29
N SER A 418 -13.91 13.14 -34.46
CA SER A 418 -12.63 12.64 -34.94
C SER A 418 -12.68 11.16 -35.29
N SER A 419 -11.90 10.80 -36.30
CA SER A 419 -11.77 9.39 -36.68
C SER A 419 -11.10 8.54 -35.59
N LEU A 420 -10.23 9.15 -34.78
CA LEU A 420 -9.60 8.50 -33.61
C LEU A 420 -10.67 8.12 -32.57
N ALA A 421 -11.54 9.06 -32.19
CA ALA A 421 -12.60 8.81 -31.22
C ALA A 421 -13.61 7.75 -31.73
N GLN A 422 -13.98 7.81 -33.00
CA GLN A 422 -14.88 6.82 -33.61
C GLN A 422 -14.30 5.41 -33.58
N ARG A 423 -13.03 5.23 -33.95
CA ARG A 423 -12.36 3.90 -33.90
C ARG A 423 -12.18 3.43 -32.44
N ALA A 424 -11.84 4.33 -31.53
CA ALA A 424 -11.69 4.00 -30.12
C ALA A 424 -13.03 3.51 -29.53
N ILE A 425 -14.13 4.21 -29.75
CA ILE A 425 -15.47 3.80 -29.29
C ILE A 425 -15.83 2.43 -29.88
N GLU A 426 -15.61 2.21 -31.18
CA GLU A 426 -15.86 0.90 -31.81
C GLU A 426 -15.05 -0.20 -31.13
N SER A 427 -13.75 0.00 -30.95
CA SER A 427 -12.84 -0.99 -30.35
C SER A 427 -13.18 -1.24 -28.87
N TRP A 428 -13.27 -0.20 -28.05
CA TRP A 428 -13.37 -0.31 -26.59
C TRP A 428 -14.76 -0.70 -26.10
N SER A 429 -15.80 -0.53 -26.90
CA SER A 429 -17.14 -1.01 -26.57
C SER A 429 -17.26 -2.54 -26.58
N HIS A 430 -16.31 -3.26 -27.18
CA HIS A 430 -16.27 -4.72 -27.19
C HIS A 430 -15.59 -5.29 -25.95
N ARG A 431 -16.26 -6.24 -25.27
CA ARG A 431 -15.80 -6.83 -24.00
C ARG A 431 -14.43 -7.52 -24.10
N SER A 432 -14.09 -8.09 -25.26
CA SER A 432 -12.83 -8.79 -25.51
C SER A 432 -11.62 -7.87 -25.70
N GLN A 433 -11.82 -6.57 -25.84
CA GLN A 433 -10.77 -5.60 -26.12
C GLN A 433 -10.25 -4.91 -24.83
N VAL A 434 -10.88 -5.17 -23.70
CA VAL A 434 -10.58 -4.49 -22.44
C VAL A 434 -9.75 -5.43 -21.55
N PRO A 435 -8.53 -5.06 -21.16
CA PRO A 435 -7.72 -5.84 -20.22
C PRO A 435 -8.46 -6.05 -18.89
N TYR A 436 -8.18 -7.17 -18.24
CA TYR A 436 -8.98 -7.59 -17.08
C TYR A 436 -8.58 -6.93 -15.73
N TRP A 437 -7.46 -6.19 -15.66
CA TRP A 437 -6.98 -5.49 -14.45
C TRP A 437 -7.62 -4.14 -14.19
N GLN A 438 -8.81 -3.95 -14.58
CA GLN A 438 -9.43 -2.64 -14.54
C GLN A 438 -10.18 -2.36 -13.23
N VAL A 439 -10.26 -3.34 -12.32
CA VAL A 439 -10.64 -3.17 -10.92
C VAL A 439 -9.87 -4.15 -10.08
N HIS A 440 -9.07 -3.66 -9.16
CA HIS A 440 -8.36 -4.48 -8.18
C HIS A 440 -8.49 -3.90 -6.77
N THR A 441 -8.18 -4.69 -5.75
CA THR A 441 -8.13 -4.23 -4.37
C THR A 441 -6.82 -3.48 -4.11
N SER A 442 -6.88 -2.45 -3.29
CA SER A 442 -5.70 -1.74 -2.77
C SER A 442 -5.63 -1.91 -1.26
N ASN A 443 -4.58 -2.61 -0.82
CA ASN A 443 -4.25 -2.80 0.59
C ASN A 443 -2.75 -3.11 0.71
N LEU A 444 -2.34 -4.08 1.51
CA LEU A 444 -0.95 -4.58 1.61
C LEU A 444 -0.52 -5.40 0.38
N ALA A 445 -1.47 -5.91 -0.39
CA ALA A 445 -1.23 -6.67 -1.60
C ALA A 445 -2.38 -6.43 -2.59
N THR A 446 -2.02 -6.25 -3.85
CA THR A 446 -2.99 -6.10 -4.94
C THR A 446 -3.68 -7.44 -5.22
N GLY A 447 -5.00 -7.43 -5.31
CA GLY A 447 -5.79 -8.62 -5.62
C GLY A 447 -7.04 -8.30 -6.45
N THR A 448 -7.59 -9.29 -7.10
CA THR A 448 -8.85 -9.14 -7.84
C THR A 448 -10.02 -9.37 -6.90
N PRO A 449 -11.01 -8.44 -6.81
CA PRO A 449 -12.20 -8.67 -6.01
C PRO A 449 -12.96 -9.91 -6.48
N VAL A 450 -13.30 -10.79 -5.54
CA VAL A 450 -14.08 -12.00 -5.83
C VAL A 450 -15.56 -11.71 -5.62
N GLY A 451 -16.36 -11.90 -6.67
CA GLY A 451 -17.81 -11.67 -6.62
C GLY A 451 -18.21 -10.21 -6.50
N PRO A 452 -19.38 -9.91 -5.90
CA PRO A 452 -19.83 -8.55 -5.68
C PRO A 452 -18.94 -7.78 -4.70
N LEU A 453 -18.69 -6.49 -4.97
CA LEU A 453 -17.95 -5.60 -4.08
C LEU A 453 -18.59 -5.55 -2.69
N ARG A 454 -17.76 -5.51 -1.64
CA ARG A 454 -18.20 -5.46 -0.24
C ARG A 454 -17.97 -4.05 0.35
N ALA A 455 -18.88 -3.59 1.21
CA ALA A 455 -18.63 -2.36 1.96
C ALA A 455 -17.39 -2.51 2.86
N GLY A 456 -16.56 -1.47 2.93
CA GLY A 456 -15.27 -1.49 3.64
C GLY A 456 -14.11 -2.00 2.79
N THR A 457 -14.32 -2.35 1.51
CA THR A 457 -13.24 -2.69 0.59
C THR A 457 -12.71 -1.43 -0.10
N THR A 458 -11.40 -1.26 -0.15
CA THR A 458 -10.75 -0.27 -1.00
C THR A 458 -10.36 -0.91 -2.32
N ILE A 459 -10.73 -0.24 -3.41
CA ILE A 459 -10.42 -0.68 -4.78
C ILE A 459 -9.79 0.44 -5.58
N ASN A 460 -9.05 0.06 -6.58
CA ASN A 460 -8.69 0.89 -7.71
C ASN A 460 -9.61 0.59 -8.89
N PHE A 461 -10.10 1.64 -9.52
CA PHE A 461 -10.79 1.57 -10.80
C PHE A 461 -9.91 2.22 -11.86
N GLU A 462 -9.37 1.38 -12.77
CA GLU A 462 -8.27 1.76 -13.66
C GLU A 462 -8.47 1.32 -15.12
N PRO A 463 -9.46 1.80 -15.86
CA PRO A 463 -9.57 1.45 -17.27
C PRO A 463 -8.29 1.84 -18.04
N ILE A 464 -7.68 0.82 -18.65
CA ILE A 464 -6.52 0.94 -19.52
C ILE A 464 -6.98 0.62 -20.94
N ALA A 465 -6.78 1.53 -21.86
CA ALA A 465 -7.17 1.33 -23.26
C ALA A 465 -6.12 1.89 -24.22
N SER A 466 -6.03 1.33 -25.40
CA SER A 466 -5.08 1.76 -26.44
C SER A 466 -5.74 1.81 -27.79
N ILE A 467 -5.36 2.79 -28.60
CA ILE A 467 -5.82 2.95 -29.98
C ILE A 467 -4.73 3.64 -30.79
N ASP A 468 -4.45 3.15 -31.99
CA ASP A 468 -3.51 3.73 -32.97
C ASP A 468 -2.14 4.10 -32.34
N GLY A 469 -1.57 3.24 -31.51
CA GLY A 469 -0.29 3.47 -30.88
C GLY A 469 -0.31 4.47 -29.73
N GLN A 470 -1.50 4.88 -29.24
CA GLN A 470 -1.67 5.79 -28.10
C GLN A 470 -2.32 5.06 -26.93
N GLY A 471 -1.82 5.31 -25.70
CA GLY A 471 -2.37 4.75 -24.47
C GLY A 471 -3.21 5.77 -23.69
N PHE A 472 -4.38 5.31 -23.22
CA PHE A 472 -5.30 6.09 -22.40
C PHE A 472 -5.51 5.37 -21.07
N PHE A 473 -5.33 6.07 -19.98
CA PHE A 473 -5.36 5.55 -18.63
C PHE A 473 -5.88 6.58 -17.64
N LEU A 474 -6.78 6.16 -16.79
CA LEU A 474 -7.29 6.96 -15.70
C LEU A 474 -7.61 6.04 -14.54
N GLU A 475 -7.09 6.35 -13.38
CA GLU A 475 -7.22 5.53 -12.19
C GLU A 475 -7.44 6.40 -10.97
N ASP A 476 -8.29 5.91 -10.07
CA ASP A 476 -8.49 6.46 -8.72
C ASP A 476 -8.81 5.35 -7.71
N MET A 477 -8.43 5.61 -6.46
CA MET A 477 -8.77 4.76 -5.32
C MET A 477 -10.15 5.11 -4.75
N TYR A 478 -10.95 4.08 -4.46
CA TYR A 478 -12.28 4.21 -3.89
C TYR A 478 -12.47 3.29 -2.68
N LEU A 479 -13.00 3.84 -1.60
CA LEU A 479 -13.55 3.05 -0.50
C LEU A 479 -15.02 2.74 -0.78
N ILE A 480 -15.34 1.47 -0.93
CA ILE A 480 -16.71 1.00 -1.18
C ILE A 480 -17.56 1.16 0.08
N THR A 481 -18.73 1.76 -0.06
CA THR A 481 -19.72 1.91 1.01
C THR A 481 -21.00 1.17 0.66
N VAL A 482 -21.93 1.08 1.60
CA VAL A 482 -23.24 0.43 1.38
C VAL A 482 -24.03 1.10 0.24
N THR A 483 -23.95 2.42 0.12
CA THR A 483 -24.78 3.21 -0.81
C THR A 483 -24.03 3.82 -1.97
N GLY A 484 -22.69 3.74 -1.98
CA GLY A 484 -21.84 4.36 -3.01
C GLY A 484 -20.37 4.01 -2.81
N ALA A 485 -19.49 4.91 -3.24
CA ALA A 485 -18.07 4.83 -3.01
C ALA A 485 -17.52 6.22 -2.65
N GLU A 486 -16.54 6.24 -1.75
CA GLU A 486 -15.81 7.46 -1.39
C GLU A 486 -14.52 7.51 -2.20
N LEU A 487 -14.28 8.61 -2.90
CA LEU A 487 -13.02 8.86 -3.60
C LEU A 487 -11.92 9.18 -2.59
N LEU A 488 -10.88 8.35 -2.51
CA LEU A 488 -9.74 8.53 -1.60
C LEU A 488 -8.64 9.44 -2.18
N THR A 489 -8.65 9.67 -3.50
CA THR A 489 -7.67 10.45 -4.27
C THR A 489 -8.23 11.76 -4.82
N PRO A 490 -8.90 12.61 -4.01
CA PRO A 490 -9.49 13.85 -4.49
C PRO A 490 -8.41 14.88 -4.88
N GLY A 491 -8.76 15.80 -5.81
CA GLY A 491 -7.92 16.92 -6.19
C GLY A 491 -7.02 16.69 -7.41
N VAL A 492 -7.06 15.51 -7.99
CA VAL A 492 -6.35 15.22 -9.26
C VAL A 492 -7.23 15.64 -10.46
N PRO A 493 -6.65 16.31 -11.47
CA PRO A 493 -7.42 16.80 -12.62
C PRO A 493 -7.96 15.64 -13.49
N TYR A 494 -9.19 15.84 -14.01
CA TYR A 494 -9.82 14.95 -14.98
C TYR A 494 -9.89 15.56 -16.38
N SER A 495 -10.34 16.83 -16.50
CA SER A 495 -10.52 17.43 -17.82
C SER A 495 -9.19 17.76 -18.48
N ALA A 496 -9.17 17.79 -19.80
CA ALA A 496 -7.99 18.16 -20.58
C ALA A 496 -7.44 19.53 -20.16
N GLU A 497 -8.33 20.52 -19.98
CA GLU A 497 -7.96 21.89 -19.56
C GLU A 497 -7.30 21.88 -18.17
N ALA A 498 -7.83 21.11 -17.23
CA ALA A 498 -7.29 21.04 -15.87
C ALA A 498 -5.92 20.32 -15.83
N ILE A 499 -5.72 19.29 -16.65
CA ILE A 499 -4.43 18.60 -16.83
C ILE A 499 -3.40 19.57 -17.41
N GLU A 500 -3.74 20.25 -18.51
CA GLU A 500 -2.87 21.23 -19.16
C GLU A 500 -2.47 22.38 -18.22
N ALA A 501 -3.45 22.87 -17.43
CA ALA A 501 -3.18 23.88 -16.39
C ALA A 501 -2.26 23.37 -15.28
N ALA A 502 -2.32 22.09 -14.94
CA ALA A 502 -1.43 21.47 -13.96
C ALA A 502 0.00 21.29 -14.49
N MET A 503 0.16 21.05 -15.79
CA MET A 503 1.47 20.92 -16.45
C MET A 503 2.18 22.28 -16.64
N GLY A 504 1.44 23.37 -16.71
CA GLY A 504 1.96 24.73 -16.89
C GLY A 504 2.42 25.43 -15.60
N LYS A 505 2.34 24.77 -14.47
CA LYS A 505 2.78 25.26 -13.15
C LYS A 505 4.17 24.75 -12.84
#